data_d4a836d8c545d385bef72efd4853b17c
#
_entry.id   d4a836d8c545d385bef72efd4853b17c
#
_cell.length_a   1.000
_cell.length_b   1.000
_cell.length_c   1.000
_cell.angle_alpha   90.00
_cell.angle_beta   90.00
_cell.angle_gamma   90.00
#
_symmetry.space_group_name_H-M   'P 1'
#
loop_
_entity.id
_entity.type
_entity.pdbx_description
1 polymer ?
#
loop_
_entity_poly.entity_id
_entity_poly.type
_entity_poly.pdbx_seq_one_letter_code
_entity_poly.pdbx_strand_id
1 'polypeptide(L)'
;SGPAKETSFGNAGQISPGYSTPWAAPGIPFKAVKWMFQHHAPLAINIDGSMWQLQWMAQMLKNCNPQSYAVNKERMMRVAEYSRDCLRDLRTKTGINYENRSSGTLQVFRNEAQLDAVQRDIQVLKECGVDFDLLNAQELARVEPALAHTDQLVGGLHLPNDETGDCYLFTNALAKLAQDLGVEFKFDQHVENLIVEGDEIKGVMVNGAVLTADRFVLAFGSYSRDFLKPLALNLPVYPVKGYSLTIPIVDPALAPQSTVLDETYKVAITRFDQRIRVGGMAELSGFNHGLNTDRRATLEMVTQDLFPGGDLAQASFWTGLRPMTPDSTPI
;
A
#
# COMPACT_ATOMS: atom_id res chain seq x y z
N SER A 1 7.09 15.66 -15.17
CA SER A 1 7.05 14.27 -14.70
C SER A 1 8.39 13.87 -14.07
N GLY A 2 8.50 12.64 -13.53
CA GLY A 2 9.69 12.12 -12.88
C GLY A 2 9.40 10.80 -12.17
N PRO A 3 10.42 10.12 -11.61
CA PRO A 3 10.22 8.88 -10.88
C PRO A 3 9.28 9.05 -9.68
N ALA A 4 8.51 8.01 -9.37
CA ALA A 4 7.67 7.89 -8.16
C ALA A 4 6.64 9.02 -7.95
N LYS A 5 6.13 9.65 -8.99
CA LYS A 5 5.14 10.74 -8.89
C LYS A 5 3.69 10.25 -8.73
N GLU A 6 3.46 8.95 -8.96
CA GLU A 6 2.17 8.29 -8.78
C GLU A 6 2.06 7.64 -7.37
N THR A 7 1.57 6.41 -7.28
CA THR A 7 1.27 5.71 -6.01
C THR A 7 2.45 5.62 -5.04
N SER A 8 3.68 5.57 -5.52
CA SER A 8 4.89 5.55 -4.68
C SER A 8 5.11 6.86 -3.92
N PHE A 9 4.58 8.01 -4.39
CA PHE A 9 4.78 9.32 -3.77
C PHE A 9 4.20 9.40 -2.36
N GLY A 10 2.98 8.92 -2.18
CA GLY A 10 2.26 8.95 -0.90
C GLY A 10 2.18 7.60 -0.18
N ASN A 11 3.06 6.64 -0.52
CA ASN A 11 3.07 5.32 0.10
C ASN A 11 3.41 5.40 1.59
N ALA A 12 2.77 4.54 2.41
CA ALA A 12 3.01 4.47 3.85
C ALA A 12 4.33 3.77 4.23
N GLY A 13 5.03 3.16 3.26
CA GLY A 13 6.40 2.67 3.42
C GLY A 13 6.56 1.38 4.21
N GLN A 14 5.52 0.59 4.37
CA GLN A 14 5.61 -0.70 5.04
C GLN A 14 6.26 -1.74 4.13
N ILE A 15 7.27 -2.45 4.66
CA ILE A 15 7.91 -3.62 4.07
C ILE A 15 7.62 -4.78 5.02
N SER A 16 6.40 -5.31 4.91
CA SER A 16 5.80 -6.25 5.84
C SER A 16 5.27 -7.49 5.11
N PRO A 17 6.13 -8.48 4.78
CA PRO A 17 5.71 -9.72 4.16
C PRO A 17 4.64 -10.46 4.96
N GLY A 18 4.79 -10.53 6.28
CA GLY A 18 3.83 -11.19 7.18
C GLY A 18 2.42 -10.57 7.15
N TYR A 19 2.32 -9.30 6.77
CA TYR A 19 1.05 -8.59 6.62
C TYR A 19 0.49 -8.65 5.18
N SER A 20 1.20 -9.29 4.23
CA SER A 20 0.77 -9.42 2.83
C SER A 20 -0.39 -10.40 2.69
N THR A 21 -1.62 -9.91 2.88
CA THR A 21 -2.85 -10.70 2.84
C THR A 21 -3.82 -10.20 1.77
N PRO A 22 -4.57 -11.10 1.09
CA PRO A 22 -5.58 -10.69 0.14
C PRO A 22 -6.67 -9.84 0.77
N TRP A 23 -7.09 -8.78 0.09
CA TRP A 23 -8.27 -8.00 0.49
C TRP A 23 -9.57 -8.79 0.29
N ALA A 24 -9.61 -9.67 -0.71
CA ALA A 24 -10.70 -10.59 -0.94
C ALA A 24 -10.65 -11.73 0.10
N ALA A 25 -11.16 -11.48 1.30
CA ALA A 25 -11.16 -12.43 2.41
C ALA A 25 -12.60 -12.84 2.82
N PRO A 26 -12.77 -14.02 3.42
CA PRO A 26 -14.05 -14.44 3.99
C PRO A 26 -14.59 -13.41 4.98
N GLY A 27 -15.87 -13.04 4.84
CA GLY A 27 -16.53 -12.04 5.70
C GLY A 27 -16.38 -10.58 5.24
N ILE A 28 -15.47 -10.27 4.31
CA ILE A 28 -15.32 -8.90 3.77
C ILE A 28 -16.61 -8.36 3.16
N PRO A 29 -17.43 -9.13 2.39
CA PRO A 29 -18.68 -8.61 1.84
C PRO A 29 -19.64 -8.08 2.92
N PHE A 30 -19.77 -8.78 4.05
CA PHE A 30 -20.60 -8.32 5.18
C PHE A 30 -20.01 -7.08 5.88
N LYS A 31 -18.68 -7.05 6.05
CA LYS A 31 -17.99 -5.87 6.61
C LYS A 31 -18.16 -4.66 5.68
N ALA A 32 -18.05 -4.85 4.37
CA ALA A 32 -18.21 -3.76 3.39
C ALA A 32 -19.59 -3.11 3.48
N VAL A 33 -20.65 -3.90 3.58
CA VAL A 33 -22.01 -3.39 3.79
C VAL A 33 -22.10 -2.56 5.09
N LYS A 34 -21.54 -3.07 6.19
CA LYS A 34 -21.51 -2.34 7.46
C LYS A 34 -20.74 -1.01 7.34
N TRP A 35 -19.60 -1.00 6.65
CA TRP A 35 -18.78 0.19 6.44
C TRP A 35 -19.48 1.29 5.63
N MET A 36 -20.36 0.95 4.70
CA MET A 36 -21.13 1.94 3.92
C MET A 36 -21.97 2.89 4.79
N PHE A 37 -22.27 2.51 6.03
CA PHE A 37 -23.05 3.30 6.99
C PHE A 37 -22.20 3.95 8.10
N GLN A 38 -20.88 3.85 8.02
CA GLN A 38 -19.95 4.40 9.02
C GLN A 38 -19.25 5.65 8.49
N HIS A 39 -19.16 6.70 9.31
CA HIS A 39 -18.53 7.97 8.93
C HIS A 39 -17.01 7.80 8.66
N HIS A 40 -16.30 7.07 9.52
CA HIS A 40 -14.86 6.81 9.40
C HIS A 40 -14.55 5.41 8.82
N ALA A 41 -15.33 4.99 7.84
CA ALA A 41 -15.16 3.66 7.25
C ALA A 41 -13.83 3.51 6.49
N PRO A 42 -13.13 2.36 6.63
CA PRO A 42 -11.91 2.11 5.87
C PRO A 42 -12.15 1.92 4.37
N LEU A 43 -13.39 1.61 3.97
CA LEU A 43 -13.79 1.43 2.57
C LEU A 43 -14.96 2.34 2.22
N ALA A 44 -14.89 3.00 1.05
CA ALA A 44 -16.02 3.64 0.40
C ALA A 44 -16.21 3.11 -1.02
N ILE A 45 -17.46 3.03 -1.45
CA ILE A 45 -17.83 2.64 -2.81
C ILE A 45 -18.64 3.77 -3.42
N ASN A 46 -18.02 4.47 -4.37
CA ASN A 46 -18.66 5.49 -5.19
C ASN A 46 -18.83 4.91 -6.58
N ILE A 47 -20.07 4.80 -7.03
CA ILE A 47 -20.38 4.23 -8.34
C ILE A 47 -19.83 5.17 -9.42
N ASP A 48 -18.89 4.66 -10.23
CA ASP A 48 -18.27 5.40 -11.34
C ASP A 48 -19.04 5.27 -12.68
N GLY A 49 -20.12 4.48 -12.68
CA GLY A 49 -20.96 4.24 -13.84
C GLY A 49 -20.39 3.23 -14.86
N SER A 50 -19.22 2.66 -14.60
CA SER A 50 -18.58 1.72 -15.52
C SER A 50 -18.97 0.27 -15.25
N MET A 51 -19.19 -0.51 -16.32
CA MET A 51 -19.34 -1.97 -16.21
C MET A 51 -18.07 -2.63 -15.68
N TRP A 52 -16.92 -1.98 -15.85
CA TRP A 52 -15.65 -2.46 -15.34
C TRP A 52 -15.62 -2.51 -13.81
N GLN A 53 -16.10 -1.46 -13.12
CA GLN A 53 -16.22 -1.46 -11.66
C GLN A 53 -17.08 -2.62 -11.17
N LEU A 54 -18.24 -2.84 -11.79
CA LEU A 54 -19.15 -3.92 -11.44
C LEU A 54 -18.54 -5.31 -11.68
N GLN A 55 -17.85 -5.50 -12.80
CA GLN A 55 -17.16 -6.75 -13.13
C GLN A 55 -16.02 -7.03 -12.14
N TRP A 56 -15.22 -6.02 -11.80
CA TRP A 56 -14.13 -6.15 -10.84
C TRP A 56 -14.66 -6.50 -9.44
N MET A 57 -15.71 -5.80 -8.97
CA MET A 57 -16.35 -6.13 -7.69
C MET A 57 -16.94 -7.54 -7.67
N ALA A 58 -17.58 -7.97 -8.75
CA ALA A 58 -18.11 -9.34 -8.85
C ALA A 58 -17.00 -10.39 -8.81
N GLN A 59 -15.85 -10.14 -9.46
CA GLN A 59 -14.68 -11.02 -9.40
C GLN A 59 -14.06 -11.03 -8.00
N MET A 60 -13.96 -9.87 -7.34
CA MET A 60 -13.50 -9.79 -5.96
C MET A 60 -14.40 -10.59 -5.01
N LEU A 61 -15.71 -10.47 -5.14
CA LEU A 61 -16.67 -11.25 -4.35
C LEU A 61 -16.51 -12.77 -4.53
N LYS A 62 -16.21 -13.23 -5.75
CA LYS A 62 -15.93 -14.65 -6.03
C LYS A 62 -14.69 -15.16 -5.29
N ASN A 63 -13.72 -14.29 -5.02
CA ASN A 63 -12.50 -14.62 -4.29
C ASN A 63 -12.67 -14.55 -2.75
N CYS A 64 -13.79 -14.00 -2.23
CA CYS A 64 -14.07 -13.90 -0.80
C CYS A 64 -14.52 -15.24 -0.17
N ASN A 65 -13.76 -16.31 -0.39
CA ASN A 65 -13.99 -17.64 0.17
C ASN A 65 -12.68 -18.22 0.74
N PRO A 66 -12.75 -19.19 1.68
CA PRO A 66 -11.54 -19.70 2.35
C PRO A 66 -10.51 -20.31 1.41
N GLN A 67 -10.95 -21.04 0.37
CA GLN A 67 -10.05 -21.72 -0.56
C GLN A 67 -9.26 -20.71 -1.43
N SER A 68 -9.94 -19.75 -2.06
CA SER A 68 -9.28 -18.69 -2.85
C SER A 68 -8.36 -17.85 -1.97
N TYR A 69 -8.80 -17.52 -0.74
CA TYR A 69 -7.99 -16.76 0.20
C TYR A 69 -6.69 -17.48 0.53
N ALA A 70 -6.71 -18.76 0.86
CA ALA A 70 -5.50 -19.51 1.20
C ALA A 70 -4.50 -19.55 0.05
N VAL A 71 -4.96 -19.86 -1.19
CA VAL A 71 -4.10 -19.89 -2.38
C VAL A 71 -3.49 -18.52 -2.69
N ASN A 72 -4.31 -17.47 -2.64
CA ASN A 72 -3.86 -16.13 -2.97
C ASN A 72 -2.91 -15.57 -1.90
N LYS A 73 -3.16 -15.89 -0.63
CA LYS A 73 -2.27 -15.52 0.48
C LYS A 73 -0.90 -16.17 0.33
N GLU A 74 -0.83 -17.47 0.04
CA GLU A 74 0.45 -18.16 -0.20
C GLU A 74 1.23 -17.50 -1.35
N ARG A 75 0.56 -17.20 -2.47
CA ARG A 75 1.19 -16.51 -3.62
C ARG A 75 1.75 -15.14 -3.24
N MET A 76 0.96 -14.34 -2.53
CA MET A 76 1.36 -13.01 -2.09
C MET A 76 2.54 -13.07 -1.13
N MET A 77 2.49 -13.92 -0.11
CA MET A 77 3.58 -14.05 0.87
C MET A 77 4.88 -14.50 0.22
N ARG A 78 4.85 -15.50 -0.68
CA ARG A 78 6.05 -15.95 -1.39
C ARG A 78 6.72 -14.84 -2.19
N VAL A 79 5.95 -14.01 -2.90
CA VAL A 79 6.50 -12.86 -3.64
C VAL A 79 6.99 -11.77 -2.69
N ALA A 80 6.27 -11.51 -1.59
CA ALA A 80 6.63 -10.48 -0.62
C ALA A 80 7.93 -10.82 0.13
N GLU A 81 8.10 -12.08 0.55
CA GLU A 81 9.34 -12.57 1.17
C GLU A 81 10.54 -12.43 0.21
N TYR A 82 10.39 -12.92 -1.02
CA TYR A 82 11.41 -12.78 -2.05
C TYR A 82 11.76 -11.30 -2.33
N SER A 83 10.74 -10.45 -2.41
CA SER A 83 10.92 -9.00 -2.65
C SER A 83 11.68 -8.33 -1.51
N ARG A 84 11.38 -8.68 -0.24
CA ARG A 84 12.12 -8.18 0.93
C ARG A 84 13.59 -8.57 0.85
N ASP A 85 13.88 -9.82 0.52
CA ASP A 85 15.25 -10.32 0.46
C ASP A 85 16.03 -9.64 -0.68
N CYS A 86 15.40 -9.45 -1.84
CA CYS A 86 15.97 -8.66 -2.94
C CYS A 86 16.25 -7.20 -2.55
N LEU A 87 15.34 -6.59 -1.78
CA LEU A 87 15.52 -5.22 -1.31
C LEU A 87 16.70 -5.10 -0.34
N ARG A 88 16.84 -6.05 0.60
CA ARG A 88 17.98 -6.13 1.53
C ARG A 88 19.31 -6.29 0.80
N ASP A 89 19.33 -7.18 -0.16
CA ASP A 89 20.48 -7.43 -1.05
C ASP A 89 20.87 -6.17 -1.82
N LEU A 90 19.90 -5.51 -2.45
CA LEU A 90 20.12 -4.27 -3.19
C LEU A 90 20.68 -3.17 -2.29
N ARG A 91 20.09 -2.98 -1.11
CA ARG A 91 20.56 -2.02 -0.11
C ARG A 91 21.99 -2.29 0.31
N THR A 92 22.33 -3.55 0.58
CA THR A 92 23.69 -3.96 0.96
C THR A 92 24.70 -3.71 -0.16
N LYS A 93 24.34 -4.01 -1.42
CA LYS A 93 25.24 -3.89 -2.58
C LYS A 93 25.44 -2.44 -3.02
N THR A 94 24.45 -1.59 -2.87
CA THR A 94 24.46 -0.23 -3.44
C THR A 94 24.60 0.88 -2.40
N GLY A 95 24.35 0.60 -1.11
CA GLY A 95 24.29 1.62 -0.07
C GLY A 95 23.10 2.59 -0.24
N ILE A 96 22.08 2.21 -1.03
CA ILE A 96 20.91 3.05 -1.29
C ILE A 96 20.22 3.47 0.01
N ASN A 97 19.99 4.77 0.18
CA ASN A 97 19.33 5.33 1.36
C ASN A 97 17.91 5.81 0.99
N TYR A 98 16.94 5.40 1.80
CA TYR A 98 15.52 5.75 1.65
C TYR A 98 14.82 5.87 3.01
N GLU A 99 15.56 6.35 4.02
CA GLU A 99 15.10 6.52 5.40
C GLU A 99 14.53 5.20 5.98
N ASN A 100 15.17 4.08 5.63
CA ASN A 100 14.73 2.76 6.07
C ASN A 100 14.99 2.55 7.57
N ARG A 101 14.06 1.82 8.20
CA ARG A 101 14.14 1.37 9.60
C ARG A 101 13.80 -0.11 9.69
N SER A 102 14.48 -0.83 10.58
CA SER A 102 14.27 -2.25 10.85
C SER A 102 13.82 -2.42 12.32
N SER A 103 12.73 -1.73 12.66
CA SER A 103 12.15 -1.72 14.02
C SER A 103 10.80 -2.44 14.08
N GLY A 104 10.50 -3.24 13.06
CA GLY A 104 9.26 -3.99 12.96
C GLY A 104 8.05 -3.17 12.53
N THR A 105 6.91 -3.85 12.46
CA THR A 105 5.57 -3.27 12.25
C THR A 105 4.68 -3.67 13.42
N LEU A 106 3.94 -2.73 13.99
CA LEU A 106 2.99 -2.98 15.07
C LEU A 106 1.56 -2.75 14.57
N GLN A 107 0.75 -3.81 14.56
CA GLN A 107 -0.70 -3.71 14.33
C GLN A 107 -1.40 -3.53 15.68
N VAL A 108 -2.21 -2.48 15.84
CA VAL A 108 -2.90 -2.19 17.10
C VAL A 108 -4.40 -2.42 17.01
N PHE A 109 -4.99 -2.86 18.11
CA PHE A 109 -6.41 -3.22 18.25
C PHE A 109 -7.10 -2.34 19.28
N ARG A 110 -8.29 -1.83 18.93
CA ARG A 110 -9.10 -0.96 19.80
C ARG A 110 -10.19 -1.70 20.57
N ASN A 111 -10.41 -2.99 20.30
CA ASN A 111 -11.40 -3.80 20.99
C ASN A 111 -11.03 -5.30 20.98
N GLU A 112 -11.58 -6.04 21.95
CA GLU A 112 -11.32 -7.47 22.14
C GLU A 112 -11.71 -8.31 20.91
N ALA A 113 -12.77 -7.96 20.19
CA ALA A 113 -13.20 -8.70 19.01
C ALA A 113 -12.14 -8.67 17.89
N GLN A 114 -11.33 -7.61 17.80
CA GLN A 114 -10.19 -7.54 16.88
C GLN A 114 -9.04 -8.42 17.36
N LEU A 115 -8.77 -8.43 18.68
CA LEU A 115 -7.75 -9.26 19.29
C LEU A 115 -8.10 -10.76 19.15
N ASP A 116 -9.37 -11.14 19.25
CA ASP A 116 -9.82 -12.50 18.98
C ASP A 116 -9.69 -12.85 17.48
N ALA A 117 -10.03 -11.91 16.60
CA ALA A 117 -9.98 -12.15 15.16
C ALA A 117 -8.56 -12.37 14.64
N VAL A 118 -7.54 -11.76 15.25
CA VAL A 118 -6.13 -11.88 14.84
C VAL A 118 -5.56 -13.29 15.01
N GLN A 119 -6.21 -14.16 15.79
CA GLN A 119 -5.76 -15.55 16.00
C GLN A 119 -5.66 -16.34 14.69
N ARG A 120 -6.49 -16.02 13.68
CA ARG A 120 -6.37 -16.62 12.34
C ARG A 120 -5.11 -16.19 11.62
N ASP A 121 -4.73 -14.93 11.75
CA ASP A 121 -3.52 -14.40 11.12
C ASP A 121 -2.29 -14.96 11.82
N ILE A 122 -2.32 -15.09 13.15
CA ILE A 122 -1.27 -15.74 13.95
C ILE A 122 -1.06 -17.19 13.51
N GLN A 123 -2.13 -17.93 13.24
CA GLN A 123 -2.00 -19.30 12.76
C GLN A 123 -1.22 -19.37 11.45
N VAL A 124 -1.52 -18.46 10.52
CA VAL A 124 -0.80 -18.38 9.23
C VAL A 124 0.65 -17.96 9.42
N LEU A 125 0.93 -16.98 10.29
CA LEU A 125 2.30 -16.57 10.60
C LEU A 125 3.12 -17.75 11.12
N LYS A 126 2.55 -18.58 12.01
CA LYS A 126 3.17 -19.82 12.51
C LYS A 126 3.47 -20.82 11.39
N GLU A 127 2.49 -21.06 10.51
CA GLU A 127 2.63 -21.98 9.38
C GLU A 127 3.70 -21.51 8.37
N CYS A 128 3.88 -20.19 8.24
CA CYS A 128 4.88 -19.59 7.38
C CYS A 128 6.24 -19.35 8.07
N GLY A 129 6.38 -19.67 9.36
CA GLY A 129 7.62 -19.44 10.10
C GLY A 129 7.98 -17.97 10.30
N VAL A 130 6.98 -17.08 10.34
CA VAL A 130 7.17 -15.65 10.58
C VAL A 130 7.16 -15.37 12.07
N ASP A 131 8.19 -14.69 12.58
CA ASP A 131 8.28 -14.27 13.98
C ASP A 131 7.24 -13.20 14.28
N PHE A 132 6.59 -13.30 15.43
CA PHE A 132 5.63 -12.32 15.91
C PHE A 132 5.55 -12.32 17.45
N ASP A 133 5.14 -11.16 18.01
CA ASP A 133 4.79 -11.00 19.43
C ASP A 133 3.33 -10.52 19.52
N LEU A 134 2.50 -11.23 20.28
CA LEU A 134 1.16 -10.76 20.64
C LEU A 134 1.27 -10.00 21.97
N LEU A 135 0.97 -8.70 21.95
CA LEU A 135 1.18 -7.77 23.05
C LEU A 135 -0.17 -7.37 23.65
N ASN A 136 -0.25 -7.30 24.99
CA ASN A 136 -1.36 -6.64 25.67
C ASN A 136 -1.16 -5.10 25.69
N ALA A 137 -2.17 -4.34 26.14
CA ALA A 137 -2.14 -2.88 26.16
C ALA A 137 -0.91 -2.30 26.90
N GLN A 138 -0.50 -2.92 28.02
CA GLN A 138 0.61 -2.45 28.83
C GLN A 138 1.98 -2.70 28.17
N GLU A 139 2.06 -3.66 27.27
CA GLU A 139 3.30 -4.03 26.57
C GLU A 139 3.53 -3.19 25.31
N LEU A 140 2.50 -2.51 24.78
CA LEU A 140 2.61 -1.70 23.57
C LEU A 140 3.69 -0.64 23.66
N ALA A 141 3.78 0.06 24.80
CA ALA A 141 4.78 1.11 25.02
C ALA A 141 6.23 0.59 25.03
N ARG A 142 6.45 -0.71 25.15
CA ARG A 142 7.79 -1.32 25.04
C ARG A 142 8.30 -1.28 23.60
N VAL A 143 7.39 -1.41 22.63
CA VAL A 143 7.70 -1.38 21.19
C VAL A 143 7.56 0.04 20.63
N GLU A 144 6.49 0.73 20.99
CA GLU A 144 6.19 2.10 20.59
C GLU A 144 5.94 2.98 21.83
N PRO A 145 6.99 3.61 22.39
CA PRO A 145 6.89 4.37 23.65
C PRO A 145 5.86 5.50 23.63
N ALA A 146 5.65 6.12 22.46
CA ALA A 146 4.65 7.17 22.29
C ALA A 146 3.22 6.68 22.54
N LEU A 147 2.93 5.37 22.49
CA LEU A 147 1.60 4.82 22.79
C LEU A 147 1.29 4.76 24.30
N ALA A 148 2.26 5.08 25.19
CA ALA A 148 2.03 5.11 26.62
C ALA A 148 0.98 6.14 27.07
N HIS A 149 0.65 7.13 26.23
CA HIS A 149 -0.32 8.17 26.55
C HIS A 149 -1.78 7.80 26.23
N THR A 150 -2.01 6.73 25.46
CA THR A 150 -3.36 6.35 25.03
C THR A 150 -3.88 5.14 25.80
N ASP A 151 -5.15 5.19 26.20
CA ASP A 151 -5.90 4.10 26.84
C ASP A 151 -6.92 3.42 25.87
N GLN A 152 -6.90 3.83 24.60
CA GLN A 152 -7.87 3.37 23.60
C GLN A 152 -7.51 2.01 22.96
N LEU A 153 -6.38 1.41 23.36
CA LEU A 153 -5.86 0.18 22.77
C LEU A 153 -5.94 -0.98 23.76
N VAL A 154 -6.41 -2.14 23.29
CA VAL A 154 -6.49 -3.36 24.08
C VAL A 154 -5.29 -4.29 23.88
N GLY A 155 -4.54 -4.11 22.80
CA GLY A 155 -3.36 -4.90 22.48
C GLY A 155 -2.86 -4.68 21.06
N GLY A 156 -1.87 -5.47 20.66
CA GLY A 156 -1.28 -5.40 19.32
C GLY A 156 -0.57 -6.68 18.90
N LEU A 157 -0.33 -6.78 17.60
CA LEU A 157 0.51 -7.81 17.00
C LEU A 157 1.75 -7.15 16.41
N HIS A 158 2.92 -7.49 16.95
CA HIS A 158 4.21 -6.98 16.50
C HIS A 158 4.90 -7.99 15.59
N LEU A 159 5.40 -7.52 14.46
CA LEU A 159 6.20 -8.27 13.49
C LEU A 159 7.63 -7.71 13.51
N PRO A 160 8.53 -8.25 14.35
CA PRO A 160 9.83 -7.62 14.66
C PRO A 160 10.79 -7.56 13.47
N ASN A 161 10.65 -8.46 12.49
CA ASN A 161 11.53 -8.55 11.32
C ASN A 161 11.07 -7.71 10.14
N ASP A 162 9.94 -7.00 10.27
CA ASP A 162 9.46 -6.08 9.27
C ASP A 162 10.32 -4.80 9.24
N GLU A 163 10.26 -4.14 8.10
CA GLU A 163 11.00 -2.91 7.85
C GLU A 163 10.07 -1.80 7.35
N THR A 164 10.59 -0.57 7.37
CA THR A 164 9.93 0.58 6.75
C THR A 164 10.91 1.32 5.86
N GLY A 165 10.40 2.09 4.92
CA GLY A 165 11.21 2.95 4.07
C GLY A 165 10.37 3.79 3.12
N ASP A 166 10.87 4.98 2.79
CA ASP A 166 10.18 5.88 1.89
C ASP A 166 10.32 5.41 0.43
N CYS A 167 9.22 4.91 -0.13
CA CYS A 167 9.14 4.40 -1.49
C CYS A 167 9.47 5.48 -2.54
N TYR A 168 9.14 6.74 -2.28
CA TYR A 168 9.50 7.86 -3.16
C TYR A 168 11.01 8.09 -3.19
N LEU A 169 11.66 8.13 -2.04
CA LEU A 169 13.11 8.28 -1.94
C LEU A 169 13.83 7.08 -2.56
N PHE A 170 13.37 5.86 -2.26
CA PHE A 170 13.91 4.63 -2.85
C PHE A 170 13.88 4.68 -4.37
N THR A 171 12.74 4.99 -4.97
CA THR A 171 12.58 5.00 -6.43
C THR A 171 13.43 6.09 -7.09
N ASN A 172 13.55 7.28 -6.48
CA ASN A 172 14.42 8.34 -7.01
C ASN A 172 15.91 7.96 -6.91
N ALA A 173 16.33 7.38 -5.78
CA ALA A 173 17.71 6.93 -5.62
C ALA A 173 18.04 5.78 -6.58
N LEU A 174 17.11 4.83 -6.78
CA LEU A 174 17.26 3.76 -7.76
C LEU A 174 17.34 4.29 -9.20
N ALA A 175 16.53 5.29 -9.56
CA ALA A 175 16.59 5.93 -10.86
C ALA A 175 17.97 6.58 -11.10
N LYS A 176 18.53 7.22 -10.07
CA LYS A 176 19.88 7.80 -10.15
C LYS A 176 20.95 6.72 -10.39
N LEU A 177 20.89 5.63 -9.63
CA LEU A 177 21.80 4.49 -9.84
C LEU A 177 21.68 3.90 -11.25
N ALA A 178 20.45 3.78 -11.76
CA ALA A 178 20.21 3.30 -13.12
C ALA A 178 20.79 4.24 -14.18
N GLN A 179 20.65 5.56 -14.01
CA GLN A 179 21.28 6.56 -14.89
C GLN A 179 22.80 6.43 -14.89
N ASP A 180 23.43 6.24 -13.73
CA ASP A 180 24.87 6.08 -13.61
C ASP A 180 25.37 4.79 -14.31
N LEU A 181 24.48 3.81 -14.49
CA LEU A 181 24.72 2.59 -15.28
C LEU A 181 24.36 2.73 -16.76
N GLY A 182 23.97 3.91 -17.22
CA GLY A 182 23.68 4.18 -18.64
C GLY A 182 22.21 4.01 -19.04
N VAL A 183 21.28 3.86 -18.09
CA VAL A 183 19.84 3.84 -18.42
C VAL A 183 19.38 5.24 -18.82
N GLU A 184 18.79 5.34 -20.00
CA GLU A 184 18.21 6.59 -20.50
C GLU A 184 16.77 6.76 -20.03
N PHE A 185 16.45 7.87 -19.35
CA PHE A 185 15.09 8.23 -18.94
C PHE A 185 14.52 9.31 -19.85
N LYS A 186 13.37 9.04 -20.44
CA LYS A 186 12.62 9.98 -21.27
C LYS A 186 11.36 10.42 -20.53
N PHE A 187 11.48 11.50 -19.73
CA PHE A 187 10.36 12.08 -19.00
C PHE A 187 9.50 12.98 -19.91
N ASP A 188 8.29 13.32 -19.45
CA ASP A 188 7.34 14.18 -20.16
C ASP A 188 6.99 13.65 -21.57
N GLN A 189 7.00 12.32 -21.71
CA GLN A 189 6.62 11.63 -22.92
C GLN A 189 5.24 10.99 -22.74
N HIS A 190 4.39 11.14 -23.77
CA HIS A 190 3.11 10.46 -23.83
C HIS A 190 3.24 9.21 -24.68
N VAL A 191 3.05 8.03 -24.07
CA VAL A 191 3.02 6.74 -24.78
C VAL A 191 1.59 6.51 -25.26
N GLU A 192 1.37 6.52 -26.57
CA GLU A 192 0.05 6.50 -27.17
C GLU A 192 -0.47 5.08 -27.39
N ASN A 193 0.32 4.22 -28.01
CA ASN A 193 -0.04 2.83 -28.28
C ASN A 193 1.18 1.95 -28.58
N LEU A 194 0.93 0.65 -28.65
CA LEU A 194 1.89 -0.34 -29.15
C LEU A 194 1.75 -0.50 -30.67
N ILE A 195 2.85 -0.63 -31.37
CA ILE A 195 2.90 -1.02 -32.79
C ILE A 195 3.07 -2.53 -32.82
N VAL A 196 2.04 -3.22 -33.34
CA VAL A 196 1.99 -4.69 -33.39
C VAL A 196 1.90 -5.16 -34.83
N GLU A 197 2.73 -6.13 -35.21
CA GLU A 197 2.68 -6.82 -36.48
C GLU A 197 2.60 -8.34 -36.23
N GLY A 198 1.48 -8.94 -36.60
CA GLY A 198 1.16 -10.32 -36.22
C GLY A 198 1.07 -10.45 -34.69
N ASP A 199 1.86 -11.31 -34.09
CA ASP A 199 1.92 -11.56 -32.65
C ASP A 199 3.11 -10.87 -31.95
N GLU A 200 3.79 -9.95 -32.65
CA GLU A 200 5.00 -9.29 -32.12
C GLU A 200 4.80 -7.79 -31.95
N ILE A 201 5.32 -7.25 -30.85
CA ILE A 201 5.45 -5.81 -30.65
C ILE A 201 6.70 -5.33 -31.39
N LYS A 202 6.53 -4.44 -32.37
CA LYS A 202 7.64 -3.86 -33.16
C LYS A 202 8.09 -2.50 -32.63
N GLY A 203 7.28 -1.83 -31.84
CA GLY A 203 7.62 -0.52 -31.31
C GLY A 203 6.51 0.04 -30.42
N VAL A 204 6.76 1.23 -29.90
CA VAL A 204 5.79 2.04 -29.19
C VAL A 204 5.68 3.42 -29.85
N MET A 205 4.46 3.94 -29.95
CA MET A 205 4.22 5.30 -30.39
C MET A 205 4.36 6.26 -29.22
N VAL A 206 5.24 7.23 -29.34
CA VAL A 206 5.53 8.22 -28.29
C VAL A 206 5.57 9.61 -28.89
N ASN A 207 4.65 10.47 -28.53
CA ASN A 207 4.50 11.84 -29.08
C ASN A 207 4.57 11.87 -30.62
N GLY A 208 3.87 10.93 -31.27
CA GLY A 208 3.83 10.82 -32.73
C GLY A 208 5.06 10.20 -33.40
N ALA A 209 6.05 9.75 -32.63
CA ALA A 209 7.23 9.05 -33.16
C ALA A 209 7.28 7.59 -32.68
N VAL A 210 7.79 6.70 -33.52
CA VAL A 210 7.96 5.29 -33.18
C VAL A 210 9.32 5.07 -32.51
N LEU A 211 9.29 4.50 -31.32
CA LEU A 211 10.49 3.98 -30.62
C LEU A 211 10.51 2.46 -30.71
N THR A 212 11.68 1.92 -31.07
CA THR A 212 11.89 0.47 -31.20
C THR A 212 12.82 -0.05 -30.11
N ALA A 213 12.66 -1.31 -29.75
CA ALA A 213 13.54 -2.02 -28.82
C ALA A 213 13.43 -3.53 -29.06
N ASP A 214 14.35 -4.32 -28.53
CA ASP A 214 14.31 -5.79 -28.60
C ASP A 214 13.27 -6.38 -27.64
N ARG A 215 12.97 -5.69 -26.54
CA ARG A 215 12.01 -6.08 -25.50
C ARG A 215 11.27 -4.87 -24.96
N PHE A 216 10.01 -5.08 -24.60
CA PHE A 216 9.15 -4.07 -24.01
C PHE A 216 8.61 -4.54 -22.67
N VAL A 217 8.66 -3.67 -21.66
CA VAL A 217 8.06 -3.92 -20.33
C VAL A 217 6.99 -2.86 -20.08
N LEU A 218 5.74 -3.29 -19.91
CA LEU A 218 4.63 -2.42 -19.56
C LEU A 218 4.50 -2.33 -18.03
N ALA A 219 4.73 -1.15 -17.47
CA ALA A 219 4.68 -0.89 -16.03
C ALA A 219 3.75 0.28 -15.69
N PHE A 220 2.56 0.37 -16.32
CA PHE A 220 1.62 1.49 -16.21
C PHE A 220 0.66 1.40 -15.03
N GLY A 221 0.83 0.42 -14.13
CA GLY A 221 -0.01 0.28 -12.94
C GLY A 221 -1.50 0.26 -13.30
N SER A 222 -2.28 1.16 -12.70
CA SER A 222 -3.73 1.25 -12.93
C SER A 222 -4.13 1.58 -14.39
N TYR A 223 -3.23 2.18 -15.18
CA TYR A 223 -3.48 2.55 -16.58
C TYR A 223 -3.23 1.39 -17.57
N SER A 224 -2.59 0.30 -17.12
CA SER A 224 -2.22 -0.84 -17.99
C SER A 224 -3.40 -1.47 -18.71
N ARG A 225 -4.56 -1.56 -18.04
CA ARG A 225 -5.76 -2.18 -18.62
C ARG A 225 -6.25 -1.44 -19.88
N ASP A 226 -6.42 -0.14 -19.78
CA ASP A 226 -6.98 0.64 -20.91
C ASP A 226 -5.97 0.75 -22.05
N PHE A 227 -4.67 0.76 -21.72
CA PHE A 227 -3.60 0.73 -22.72
C PHE A 227 -3.56 -0.58 -23.53
N LEU A 228 -3.86 -1.72 -22.90
CA LEU A 228 -3.86 -3.04 -23.54
C LEU A 228 -5.20 -3.44 -24.17
N LYS A 229 -6.30 -2.74 -23.85
CA LYS A 229 -7.64 -3.06 -24.37
C LYS A 229 -7.72 -3.11 -25.91
N PRO A 230 -7.04 -2.22 -26.68
CA PRO A 230 -7.05 -2.32 -28.14
C PRO A 230 -6.45 -3.63 -28.69
N LEU A 231 -5.61 -4.30 -27.90
CA LEU A 231 -5.02 -5.59 -28.24
C LEU A 231 -5.87 -6.78 -27.78
N ALA A 232 -7.10 -6.57 -27.35
CA ALA A 232 -7.98 -7.58 -26.76
C ALA A 232 -7.40 -8.25 -25.50
N LEU A 233 -6.38 -7.66 -24.87
CA LEU A 233 -5.81 -8.12 -23.59
C LEU A 233 -6.58 -7.46 -22.44
N ASN A 234 -7.25 -8.30 -21.64
CA ASN A 234 -8.08 -7.82 -20.56
C ASN A 234 -7.41 -8.07 -19.20
N LEU A 235 -6.77 -7.03 -18.66
CA LEU A 235 -6.19 -7.08 -17.32
C LEU A 235 -7.26 -6.72 -16.27
N PRO A 236 -7.46 -7.56 -15.23
CA PRO A 236 -8.47 -7.31 -14.20
C PRO A 236 -7.94 -6.33 -13.13
N VAL A 237 -7.31 -5.23 -13.53
CA VAL A 237 -6.76 -4.22 -12.62
C VAL A 237 -7.74 -3.07 -12.48
N TYR A 238 -8.09 -2.69 -11.25
CA TYR A 238 -8.95 -1.53 -10.94
C TYR A 238 -8.17 -0.49 -10.11
N PRO A 239 -8.36 0.82 -10.36
CA PRO A 239 -7.72 1.88 -9.58
C PRO A 239 -8.43 2.04 -8.24
N VAL A 240 -7.85 1.48 -7.18
CA VAL A 240 -8.35 1.67 -5.81
C VAL A 240 -7.68 2.87 -5.20
N LYS A 241 -8.47 3.94 -5.00
CA LYS A 241 -7.99 5.19 -4.44
C LYS A 241 -7.65 5.05 -2.96
N GLY A 242 -6.52 5.61 -2.57
CA GLY A 242 -6.08 5.74 -1.20
C GLY A 242 -5.67 7.16 -0.89
N TYR A 243 -5.55 7.47 0.39
CA TYR A 243 -5.20 8.80 0.86
C TYR A 243 -3.99 8.76 1.77
N SER A 244 -3.22 9.85 1.79
CA SER A 244 -2.13 10.00 2.75
C SER A 244 -1.95 11.43 3.23
N LEU A 245 -1.46 11.57 4.47
CA LEU A 245 -0.91 12.80 5.02
C LEU A 245 0.60 12.66 5.18
N THR A 246 1.29 13.77 4.97
CA THR A 246 2.69 13.93 5.39
C THR A 246 2.76 15.07 6.37
N ILE A 247 3.19 14.79 7.58
CA ILE A 247 3.06 15.68 8.74
C ILE A 247 4.47 15.92 9.30
N PRO A 248 4.96 17.17 9.43
CA PRO A 248 6.22 17.47 10.10
C PRO A 248 6.16 17.06 11.57
N ILE A 249 7.24 16.46 12.10
CA ILE A 249 7.37 16.13 13.52
C ILE A 249 7.81 17.40 14.27
N VAL A 250 7.05 17.73 15.33
CA VAL A 250 7.38 18.84 16.26
C VAL A 250 7.76 18.32 17.64
N ASP A 251 7.22 17.17 18.04
CA ASP A 251 7.60 16.45 19.25
C ASP A 251 7.98 15.00 18.92
N PRO A 252 9.29 14.69 18.83
CA PRO A 252 9.74 13.35 18.51
C PRO A 252 9.37 12.27 19.57
N ALA A 253 9.08 12.66 20.81
CA ALA A 253 8.70 11.74 21.88
C ALA A 253 7.27 11.22 21.71
N LEU A 254 6.42 12.00 21.04
CA LEU A 254 5.02 11.66 20.72
C LEU A 254 4.81 11.25 19.25
N ALA A 255 5.90 10.94 18.54
CA ALA A 255 5.89 10.42 17.18
C ALA A 255 6.21 8.92 17.16
N PRO A 256 5.77 8.14 16.14
CA PRO A 256 6.10 6.73 16.06
C PRO A 256 7.60 6.51 15.92
N GLN A 257 8.09 5.33 16.30
CA GLN A 257 9.48 4.91 16.04
C GLN A 257 9.63 4.17 14.71
N SER A 258 8.60 3.41 14.32
CA SER A 258 8.56 2.63 13.08
C SER A 258 7.23 2.83 12.36
N THR A 259 6.50 1.75 12.10
CA THR A 259 5.15 1.76 11.53
C THR A 259 4.15 1.15 12.50
N VAL A 260 3.07 1.87 12.75
CA VAL A 260 1.91 1.38 13.48
C VAL A 260 0.70 1.36 12.56
N LEU A 261 -0.01 0.24 12.52
CA LEU A 261 -1.23 0.04 11.76
C LEU A 261 -2.44 -0.04 12.70
N ASP A 262 -3.34 0.93 12.62
CA ASP A 262 -4.64 0.87 13.29
C ASP A 262 -5.59 -0.06 12.53
N GLU A 263 -5.91 -1.19 13.13
CA GLU A 263 -6.76 -2.22 12.49
C GLU A 263 -8.22 -1.77 12.32
N THR A 264 -8.70 -0.86 13.19
CA THR A 264 -10.07 -0.36 13.14
C THR A 264 -10.32 0.47 11.89
N TYR A 265 -9.42 1.40 11.60
CA TYR A 265 -9.54 2.37 10.51
C TYR A 265 -8.72 1.98 9.27
N LYS A 266 -7.89 0.91 9.37
CA LYS A 266 -6.96 0.50 8.31
C LYS A 266 -6.05 1.65 7.89
N VAL A 267 -5.49 2.32 8.90
CA VAL A 267 -4.58 3.47 8.74
C VAL A 267 -3.21 3.09 9.26
N ALA A 268 -2.21 3.22 8.40
CA ALA A 268 -0.80 3.05 8.75
C ALA A 268 -0.17 4.40 9.06
N ILE A 269 0.56 4.49 10.16
CA ILE A 269 1.28 5.68 10.64
C ILE A 269 2.75 5.32 10.73
N THR A 270 3.57 5.90 9.86
CA THR A 270 4.99 5.56 9.70
C THR A 270 5.86 6.79 9.94
N ARG A 271 6.96 6.62 10.63
CA ARG A 271 7.98 7.66 10.76
C ARG A 271 9.00 7.57 9.63
N PHE A 272 9.21 8.69 8.92
CA PHE A 272 10.33 8.94 8.02
C PHE A 272 11.13 10.13 8.55
N ASP A 273 12.29 9.89 9.11
CA ASP A 273 13.17 10.88 9.78
C ASP A 273 12.44 11.98 10.56
N GLN A 274 12.17 13.16 9.94
CA GLN A 274 11.52 14.30 10.57
C GLN A 274 10.04 14.46 10.19
N ARG A 275 9.42 13.44 9.63
CA ARG A 275 8.00 13.48 9.23
C ARG A 275 7.27 12.18 9.56
N ILE A 276 5.99 12.32 9.81
CA ILE A 276 5.06 11.19 9.92
C ILE A 276 4.33 11.07 8.58
N ARG A 277 4.33 9.87 8.00
CA ARG A 277 3.47 9.51 6.88
C ARG A 277 2.28 8.72 7.40
N VAL A 278 1.09 9.22 7.13
CA VAL A 278 -0.16 8.54 7.46
C VAL A 278 -0.80 8.10 6.16
N GLY A 279 -1.08 6.83 6.00
CA GLY A 279 -1.68 6.32 4.77
C GLY A 279 -2.77 5.29 5.08
N GLY A 280 -3.86 5.33 4.34
CA GLY A 280 -4.92 4.37 4.59
C GLY A 280 -6.10 4.49 3.66
N MET A 281 -7.13 3.78 4.06
CA MET A 281 -8.45 3.74 3.44
C MET A 281 -8.43 3.26 1.99
N ALA A 282 -9.59 2.88 1.51
CA ALA A 282 -9.82 2.48 0.13
C ALA A 282 -11.09 3.12 -0.38
N GLU A 283 -11.06 3.60 -1.63
CA GLU A 283 -12.24 4.12 -2.29
C GLU A 283 -12.30 3.58 -3.71
N LEU A 284 -13.43 2.96 -4.06
CA LEU A 284 -13.74 2.54 -5.40
C LEU A 284 -14.47 3.68 -6.10
N SER A 285 -13.77 4.46 -6.94
CA SER A 285 -14.30 5.67 -7.60
C SER A 285 -13.67 5.91 -8.98
N GLY A 286 -13.15 4.85 -9.61
CA GLY A 286 -12.46 4.96 -10.90
C GLY A 286 -11.22 5.85 -10.81
N PHE A 287 -10.89 6.54 -11.89
CA PHE A 287 -9.74 7.46 -11.97
C PHE A 287 -10.04 8.84 -11.35
N ASN A 288 -10.65 8.86 -10.17
CA ASN A 288 -10.95 10.09 -9.45
C ASN A 288 -9.80 10.49 -8.53
N HIS A 289 -9.13 11.62 -8.81
CA HIS A 289 -8.04 12.20 -8.01
C HIS A 289 -8.52 13.33 -7.06
N GLY A 290 -9.83 13.55 -6.91
CA GLY A 290 -10.37 14.56 -6.00
C GLY A 290 -10.03 14.25 -4.54
N LEU A 291 -9.58 15.24 -3.79
CA LEU A 291 -9.29 15.15 -2.37
C LEU A 291 -10.58 15.26 -1.55
N ASN A 292 -10.86 14.26 -0.71
CA ASN A 292 -12.04 14.24 0.14
C ASN A 292 -11.67 14.66 1.58
N THR A 293 -12.27 15.73 2.08
CA THR A 293 -12.01 16.30 3.40
C THR A 293 -12.38 15.36 4.56
N ASP A 294 -13.44 14.54 4.41
CA ASP A 294 -13.84 13.59 5.45
C ASP A 294 -12.78 12.48 5.61
N ARG A 295 -12.11 12.11 4.49
CA ARG A 295 -11.00 11.16 4.51
C ARG A 295 -9.78 11.77 5.18
N ARG A 296 -9.50 13.05 4.92
CA ARG A 296 -8.46 13.80 5.64
C ARG A 296 -8.75 13.80 7.14
N ALA A 297 -9.96 14.16 7.54
CA ALA A 297 -10.37 14.20 8.94
C ALA A 297 -10.19 12.86 9.66
N THR A 298 -10.46 11.73 8.97
CA THR A 298 -10.21 10.39 9.51
C THR A 298 -8.73 10.13 9.76
N LEU A 299 -7.85 10.50 8.82
CA LEU A 299 -6.40 10.34 9.00
C LEU A 299 -5.86 11.22 10.13
N GLU A 300 -6.33 12.47 10.22
CA GLU A 300 -5.96 13.40 11.29
C GLU A 300 -6.41 12.89 12.66
N MET A 301 -7.65 12.41 12.78
CA MET A 301 -8.19 11.84 14.01
C MET A 301 -7.34 10.67 14.51
N VAL A 302 -7.08 9.67 13.66
CA VAL A 302 -6.30 8.49 14.06
C VAL A 302 -4.87 8.87 14.44
N THR A 303 -4.28 9.84 13.73
CA THR A 303 -2.93 10.33 14.04
C THR A 303 -2.91 11.04 15.38
N GLN A 304 -3.88 11.92 15.65
CA GLN A 304 -3.96 12.66 16.91
C GLN A 304 -4.19 11.74 18.10
N ASP A 305 -4.98 10.69 17.92
CA ASP A 305 -5.27 9.69 18.96
C ASP A 305 -4.01 8.90 19.36
N LEU A 306 -3.17 8.53 18.38
CA LEU A 306 -2.06 7.60 18.61
C LEU A 306 -0.70 8.31 18.68
N PHE A 307 -0.48 9.36 17.88
CA PHE A 307 0.81 10.04 17.73
C PHE A 307 0.65 11.55 17.56
N PRO A 308 0.33 12.29 18.63
CA PRO A 308 0.10 13.74 18.55
C PRO A 308 1.37 14.59 18.37
N GLY A 309 2.54 13.97 18.14
CA GLY A 309 3.82 14.67 17.97
C GLY A 309 4.02 15.35 16.62
N GLY A 310 3.03 15.37 15.74
CA GLY A 310 3.08 16.02 14.44
C GLY A 310 2.29 17.34 14.36
N ASP A 311 2.72 18.27 13.50
CA ASP A 311 1.99 19.51 13.20
C ASP A 311 0.97 19.29 12.08
N LEU A 312 -0.27 19.00 12.46
CA LEU A 312 -1.38 18.79 11.51
C LEU A 312 -1.73 20.04 10.69
N ALA A 313 -1.42 21.24 11.18
CA ALA A 313 -1.70 22.46 10.44
C ALA A 313 -0.78 22.59 9.20
N GLN A 314 0.42 22.02 9.27
CA GLN A 314 1.36 21.96 8.15
C GLN A 314 1.29 20.65 7.36
N ALA A 315 0.31 19.78 7.65
CA ALA A 315 0.17 18.51 6.95
C ALA A 315 -0.18 18.69 5.47
N SER A 316 0.57 18.05 4.59
CA SER A 316 0.20 17.93 3.18
C SER A 316 -0.72 16.73 2.97
N PHE A 317 -1.79 16.91 2.18
CA PHE A 317 -2.78 15.88 1.89
C PHE A 317 -2.69 15.44 0.43
N TRP A 318 -2.64 14.13 0.19
CA TRP A 318 -2.44 13.55 -1.12
C TRP A 318 -3.33 12.32 -1.33
N THR A 319 -3.57 11.97 -2.60
CA THR A 319 -4.27 10.76 -3.02
C THR A 319 -3.57 10.07 -4.18
N GLY A 320 -3.71 8.74 -4.26
CA GLY A 320 -3.18 7.94 -5.36
C GLY A 320 -4.02 6.70 -5.63
N LEU A 321 -3.79 6.09 -6.78
CA LEU A 321 -4.58 4.98 -7.31
C LEU A 321 -3.77 3.68 -7.26
N ARG A 322 -4.10 2.79 -6.33
CA ARG A 322 -3.46 1.47 -6.25
C ARG A 322 -3.95 0.59 -7.39
N PRO A 323 -3.06 -0.03 -8.18
CA PRO A 323 -3.45 -1.02 -9.19
C PRO A 323 -3.82 -2.34 -8.49
N MET A 324 -5.12 -2.58 -8.31
CA MET A 324 -5.63 -3.72 -7.56
C MET A 324 -6.27 -4.77 -8.45
N THR A 325 -5.81 -6.01 -8.32
CA THR A 325 -6.47 -7.19 -8.91
C THR A 325 -7.59 -7.69 -8.00
N PRO A 326 -8.62 -8.39 -8.52
CA PRO A 326 -9.75 -8.86 -7.71
C PRO A 326 -9.37 -9.93 -6.67
N ASP A 327 -8.27 -10.63 -6.88
CA ASP A 327 -7.73 -11.66 -5.99
C ASP A 327 -6.57 -11.14 -5.13
N SER A 328 -6.17 -9.88 -5.33
CA SER A 328 -5.06 -9.17 -4.68
C SER A 328 -3.66 -9.66 -5.07
N THR A 329 -3.52 -10.66 -5.93
CA THR A 329 -2.20 -11.13 -6.39
C THR A 329 -1.62 -10.23 -7.48
N PRO A 330 -0.30 -10.01 -7.56
CA PRO A 330 0.33 -9.36 -8.71
C PRO A 330 0.18 -10.20 -9.97
N ILE A 331 0.21 -9.53 -11.13
CA ILE A 331 0.15 -10.15 -12.47
C ILE A 331 1.57 -10.32 -13.00
#